data_a1e9cfd9ed09e3109eb108d3c8940ff5
#
_entry.id   a1e9cfd9ed09e3109eb108d3c8940ff5
#
_cell.length_a   1.000
_cell.length_b   1.000
_cell.length_c   1.000
_cell.angle_alpha   90.00
_cell.angle_beta   90.00
_cell.angle_gamma   90.00
#
_symmetry.space_group_name_H-M   'P 1'
#
loop_
_entity.id
_entity.type
_entity.pdbx_description
1 polymer ?
#
loop_
_entity_poly.entity_id
_entity_poly.type
_entity_poly.pdbx_seq_one_letter_code
_entity_poly.pdbx_strand_id
1 'polypeptide(L)'
;MTHPIRFAAVATLVVASLAGCASAPEHDLIIRNGTIIDGSGAPSFVGDLAIDGDRIAAVGDLGNARGVTEVDAAGLAIAPGFVNMLSWAGDALIEDGRSQGDIRQGVTLEVFGEGTSGGPLTDQMKNLEVTSQGDIMFDVEWTTLGEYLEHLETKGISPNVASFVGATTLRVHEIGYEDRPPTDDELDRMRALVRQAMEEGAVGIGSSLIYAPAFYAQTDELIELSKVAAEYDGLYISHMRSEGNALLESVDELLTISRESGIRAEIYHLKAGGQSNWDKLDAVIERVEAARAEGLQITANMYNYTAGSTGLDAGMPPWVQEGGYDDWAERLGDPAIRDRVRQEMTTPTNAWENLLLAAGAEGTLLVGFKNPALRGYIGQTLAEVAEARGTSVADTAMD
;
A
#
# COMPACT_ATOMS: atom_id res chain seq x y z
N MET A 1 -108.56 -1.40 -25.03
CA MET A 1 -107.64 -2.51 -25.10
C MET A 1 -106.29 -1.90 -25.41
N THR A 2 -105.46 -1.67 -24.43
CA THR A 2 -104.23 -0.99 -24.47
C THR A 2 -103.07 -1.95 -24.08
N HIS A 3 -102.21 -2.23 -25.00
CA HIS A 3 -101.01 -3.01 -24.72
C HIS A 3 -99.88 -2.10 -24.27
N PRO A 4 -99.15 -2.41 -23.23
CA PRO A 4 -97.88 -1.61 -22.89
C PRO A 4 -96.68 -2.20 -23.58
N ILE A 5 -95.94 -1.33 -24.22
CA ILE A 5 -94.64 -1.58 -24.81
C ILE A 5 -93.58 -1.59 -23.68
N ARG A 6 -92.88 -2.72 -23.50
CA ARG A 6 -91.71 -2.80 -22.61
C ARG A 6 -90.43 -2.40 -23.35
N PHE A 7 -89.82 -1.33 -22.90
CA PHE A 7 -88.42 -0.96 -23.31
C PHE A 7 -87.43 -1.75 -22.48
N ALA A 8 -86.63 -2.57 -23.12
CA ALA A 8 -85.47 -3.22 -22.50
C ALA A 8 -84.26 -2.30 -22.66
N ALA A 9 -83.75 -1.80 -21.55
CA ALA A 9 -82.54 -1.02 -21.52
C ALA A 9 -81.36 -2.00 -21.49
N VAL A 10 -80.55 -2.00 -22.53
CA VAL A 10 -79.22 -2.70 -22.60
C VAL A 10 -78.19 -1.82 -21.94
N ALA A 11 -77.76 -2.16 -20.77
CA ALA A 11 -76.64 -1.53 -20.07
C ALA A 11 -75.29 -2.11 -20.63
N THR A 12 -74.60 -1.36 -21.44
CA THR A 12 -73.25 -1.72 -21.93
C THR A 12 -72.23 -1.41 -20.81
N LEU A 13 -71.68 -2.43 -20.17
CA LEU A 13 -70.61 -2.33 -19.16
C LEU A 13 -69.28 -2.12 -19.89
N VAL A 14 -68.76 -0.89 -19.87
CA VAL A 14 -67.41 -0.58 -20.33
C VAL A 14 -66.44 -0.92 -19.18
N VAL A 15 -65.78 -2.06 -19.26
CA VAL A 15 -64.67 -2.40 -18.38
C VAL A 15 -63.43 -1.64 -18.87
N ALA A 16 -63.14 -0.51 -18.26
CA ALA A 16 -61.85 0.17 -18.45
C ALA A 16 -60.77 -0.62 -17.74
N SER A 17 -59.98 -1.35 -18.52
CA SER A 17 -58.75 -1.95 -18.04
C SER A 17 -57.72 -0.83 -17.73
N LEU A 18 -57.62 -0.46 -16.46
CA LEU A 18 -56.47 0.31 -15.96
C LEU A 18 -55.29 -0.65 -15.92
N ALA A 19 -54.58 -0.76 -17.04
CA ALA A 19 -53.20 -1.24 -17.02
C ALA A 19 -52.38 -0.18 -16.28
N GLY A 20 -52.17 -0.35 -14.99
CA GLY A 20 -51.22 0.42 -14.23
C GLY A 20 -49.86 0.16 -14.86
N CYS A 21 -49.28 1.13 -15.53
CA CYS A 21 -47.84 1.16 -15.77
C CYS A 21 -47.19 1.24 -14.38
N ALA A 22 -46.78 0.10 -13.83
CA ALA A 22 -45.81 0.12 -12.77
C ALA A 22 -44.58 0.80 -13.38
N SER A 23 -44.24 2.01 -12.94
CA SER A 23 -43.00 2.61 -13.29
C SER A 23 -41.88 1.67 -12.86
N ALA A 24 -40.95 1.38 -13.79
CA ALA A 24 -39.77 0.62 -13.43
C ALA A 24 -39.04 1.30 -12.25
N PRO A 25 -38.43 0.54 -11.34
CA PRO A 25 -37.67 1.15 -10.27
C PRO A 25 -36.63 2.10 -10.84
N GLU A 26 -36.50 3.29 -10.25
CA GLU A 26 -35.48 4.26 -10.63
C GLU A 26 -34.20 3.98 -9.83
N HIS A 27 -33.05 4.01 -10.50
CA HIS A 27 -31.73 3.96 -9.92
C HIS A 27 -31.05 5.33 -10.01
N ASP A 28 -30.09 5.64 -9.14
CA ASP A 28 -29.36 6.88 -9.19
C ASP A 28 -28.51 6.98 -10.45
N LEU A 29 -27.84 5.88 -10.81
CA LEU A 29 -27.01 5.77 -12.01
C LEU A 29 -27.20 4.40 -12.66
N ILE A 30 -27.35 4.39 -13.99
CA ILE A 30 -27.21 3.16 -14.78
C ILE A 30 -26.11 3.37 -15.83
N ILE A 31 -25.17 2.43 -15.88
CA ILE A 31 -24.15 2.33 -16.93
C ILE A 31 -24.60 1.20 -17.87
N ARG A 32 -24.83 1.57 -19.16
CA ARG A 32 -25.41 0.69 -20.18
C ARG A 32 -24.37 0.09 -21.11
N ASN A 33 -24.65 -1.11 -21.62
CA ASN A 33 -23.95 -1.72 -22.75
C ASN A 33 -22.45 -1.93 -22.58
N GLY A 34 -21.91 -1.88 -21.36
CA GLY A 34 -20.48 -2.05 -21.14
C GLY A 34 -20.04 -3.52 -21.11
N THR A 35 -18.79 -3.78 -21.37
CA THR A 35 -18.19 -5.10 -21.14
C THR A 35 -17.85 -5.23 -19.67
N ILE A 36 -18.63 -6.03 -18.92
CA ILE A 36 -18.45 -6.23 -17.50
C ILE A 36 -17.31 -7.20 -17.22
N ILE A 37 -16.37 -6.76 -16.41
CA ILE A 37 -15.22 -7.53 -15.89
C ILE A 37 -15.31 -7.43 -14.36
N ASP A 38 -15.93 -8.41 -13.72
CA ASP A 38 -16.33 -8.33 -12.30
C ASP A 38 -15.23 -8.71 -11.30
N GLY A 39 -14.04 -9.08 -11.79
CA GLY A 39 -12.92 -9.52 -10.94
C GLY A 39 -13.02 -10.95 -10.42
N SER A 40 -14.07 -11.71 -10.75
CA SER A 40 -14.27 -13.10 -10.29
C SER A 40 -13.36 -14.12 -11.00
N GLY A 41 -12.71 -13.70 -12.10
CA GLY A 41 -12.00 -14.61 -13.00
C GLY A 41 -12.90 -15.32 -14.02
N ALA A 42 -14.21 -15.08 -13.98
CA ALA A 42 -15.16 -15.57 -14.98
C ALA A 42 -14.99 -14.80 -16.32
N PRO A 43 -15.44 -15.36 -17.44
CA PRO A 43 -15.44 -14.63 -18.71
C PRO A 43 -16.27 -13.35 -18.62
N SER A 44 -15.74 -12.26 -19.20
CA SER A 44 -16.48 -11.00 -19.32
C SER A 44 -17.74 -11.16 -20.18
N PHE A 45 -18.73 -10.31 -19.94
CA PHE A 45 -19.98 -10.28 -20.69
C PHE A 45 -20.46 -8.84 -20.93
N VAL A 46 -21.26 -8.62 -21.96
CA VAL A 46 -21.90 -7.31 -22.19
C VAL A 46 -23.14 -7.20 -21.32
N GLY A 47 -23.27 -6.12 -20.59
CA GLY A 47 -24.37 -5.88 -19.68
C GLY A 47 -24.45 -4.44 -19.17
N ASP A 48 -25.39 -4.23 -18.27
CA ASP A 48 -25.64 -2.96 -17.59
C ASP A 48 -25.24 -3.08 -16.12
N LEU A 49 -24.96 -1.94 -15.49
CA LEU A 49 -24.70 -1.79 -14.07
C LEU A 49 -25.60 -0.70 -13.49
N ALA A 50 -26.37 -1.01 -12.44
CA ALA A 50 -27.13 -0.03 -11.68
C ALA A 50 -26.47 0.27 -10.33
N ILE A 51 -26.49 1.53 -9.93
CA ILE A 51 -25.92 2.04 -8.68
C ILE A 51 -26.97 2.87 -7.96
N ASP A 52 -27.15 2.62 -6.65
CA ASP A 52 -27.99 3.39 -5.75
C ASP A 52 -27.14 3.86 -4.56
N GLY A 53 -26.97 5.17 -4.43
CA GLY A 53 -26.06 5.75 -3.46
C GLY A 53 -24.61 5.28 -3.68
N ASP A 54 -24.06 4.57 -2.70
CA ASP A 54 -22.72 3.99 -2.71
C ASP A 54 -22.69 2.48 -3.02
N ARG A 55 -23.81 1.91 -3.51
CA ARG A 55 -23.98 0.47 -3.68
C ARG A 55 -24.27 0.09 -5.12
N ILE A 56 -23.67 -1.01 -5.55
CA ILE A 56 -24.08 -1.71 -6.77
C ILE A 56 -25.45 -2.36 -6.48
N ALA A 57 -26.50 -1.90 -7.16
CA ALA A 57 -27.85 -2.39 -6.98
C ALA A 57 -28.15 -3.60 -7.86
N ALA A 58 -27.67 -3.59 -9.11
CA ALA A 58 -27.86 -4.71 -10.04
C ALA A 58 -26.77 -4.74 -11.12
N VAL A 59 -26.52 -5.94 -11.64
CA VAL A 59 -25.57 -6.19 -12.75
C VAL A 59 -26.22 -7.17 -13.71
N GLY A 60 -26.19 -6.88 -15.02
CA GLY A 60 -26.71 -7.75 -16.07
C GLY A 60 -27.60 -7.01 -17.06
N ASP A 61 -28.62 -7.69 -17.62
CA ASP A 61 -29.63 -7.05 -18.48
C ASP A 61 -30.67 -6.33 -17.59
N LEU A 62 -30.63 -5.03 -17.56
CA LEU A 62 -31.59 -4.21 -16.78
C LEU A 62 -32.83 -3.81 -17.56
N GLY A 63 -32.94 -4.23 -18.81
CA GLY A 63 -34.16 -4.02 -19.62
C GLY A 63 -34.66 -2.57 -19.62
N ASN A 64 -35.89 -2.38 -19.08
CA ASN A 64 -36.55 -1.07 -19.03
C ASN A 64 -36.34 -0.28 -17.72
N ALA A 65 -35.45 -0.75 -16.83
CA ALA A 65 -35.08 0.02 -15.64
C ALA A 65 -34.52 1.39 -16.06
N ARG A 66 -34.75 2.42 -15.25
CA ARG A 66 -34.28 3.79 -15.54
C ARG A 66 -33.39 4.28 -14.43
N GLY A 67 -32.29 4.98 -14.82
CA GLY A 67 -31.45 5.74 -13.92
C GLY A 67 -31.80 7.23 -13.97
N VAL A 68 -31.64 7.92 -12.85
CA VAL A 68 -31.64 9.39 -12.83
C VAL A 68 -30.55 9.91 -13.79
N THR A 69 -29.38 9.26 -13.78
CA THR A 69 -28.31 9.43 -14.75
C THR A 69 -28.11 8.12 -15.51
N GLU A 70 -27.97 8.19 -16.82
CA GLU A 70 -27.61 7.03 -17.64
C GLU A 70 -26.34 7.33 -18.45
N VAL A 71 -25.39 6.41 -18.47
CA VAL A 71 -24.12 6.48 -19.21
C VAL A 71 -24.06 5.32 -20.18
N ASP A 72 -23.89 5.60 -21.47
CA ASP A 72 -23.64 4.56 -22.48
C ASP A 72 -22.15 4.20 -22.49
N ALA A 73 -21.84 2.99 -22.09
CA ALA A 73 -20.48 2.42 -22.05
C ALA A 73 -20.22 1.43 -23.21
N ALA A 74 -21.00 1.55 -24.31
CA ALA A 74 -20.78 0.68 -25.48
C ALA A 74 -19.32 0.73 -25.97
N GLY A 75 -18.66 -0.42 -26.01
CA GLY A 75 -17.25 -0.53 -26.40
C GLY A 75 -16.25 -0.22 -25.28
N LEU A 76 -16.72 0.10 -24.07
CA LEU A 76 -15.88 0.29 -22.89
C LEU A 76 -15.99 -0.88 -21.94
N ALA A 77 -14.96 -1.06 -21.07
CA ALA A 77 -15.00 -2.00 -19.97
C ALA A 77 -15.61 -1.35 -18.72
N ILE A 78 -16.40 -2.11 -18.00
CA ILE A 78 -16.88 -1.77 -16.64
C ILE A 78 -16.20 -2.76 -15.68
N ALA A 79 -15.39 -2.25 -14.77
CA ALA A 79 -14.67 -3.06 -13.80
C ALA A 79 -14.75 -2.40 -12.41
N PRO A 80 -14.53 -3.16 -11.31
CA PRO A 80 -14.26 -2.57 -10.02
C PRO A 80 -13.07 -1.61 -10.09
N GLY A 81 -13.07 -0.58 -9.25
CA GLY A 81 -11.91 0.29 -9.12
C GLY A 81 -10.68 -0.49 -8.66
N PHE A 82 -9.50 -0.11 -9.14
CA PHE A 82 -8.26 -0.75 -8.75
C PHE A 82 -7.86 -0.35 -7.33
N VAL A 83 -7.24 -1.29 -6.62
CA VAL A 83 -6.65 -1.08 -5.30
C VAL A 83 -5.13 -0.98 -5.48
N ASN A 84 -4.56 0.18 -5.11
CA ASN A 84 -3.12 0.34 -5.00
C ASN A 84 -2.71 -0.12 -3.59
N MET A 85 -2.23 -1.37 -3.48
CA MET A 85 -1.87 -1.99 -2.19
C MET A 85 -0.60 -1.42 -1.56
N LEU A 86 0.16 -0.61 -2.28
CA LEU A 86 1.35 0.06 -1.79
C LEU A 86 1.39 1.48 -2.36
N SER A 87 0.84 2.41 -1.61
CA SER A 87 0.86 3.84 -1.95
C SER A 87 1.70 4.65 -0.97
N TRP A 88 2.49 5.55 -1.52
CA TRP A 88 3.25 6.57 -0.79
C TRP A 88 2.64 7.98 -1.00
N ALA A 89 1.37 8.04 -1.38
CA ALA A 89 0.70 9.29 -1.73
C ALA A 89 0.24 10.12 -0.51
N GLY A 90 0.51 9.70 0.73
CA GLY A 90 0.01 10.38 1.93
C GLY A 90 0.25 11.89 1.93
N ASP A 91 1.50 12.31 1.78
CA ASP A 91 1.89 13.72 1.72
C ASP A 91 1.33 14.43 0.50
N ALA A 92 1.34 13.74 -0.66
CA ALA A 92 0.80 14.27 -1.89
C ALA A 92 -0.71 14.53 -1.79
N LEU A 93 -1.47 13.68 -1.08
CA LEU A 93 -2.89 13.87 -0.83
C LEU A 93 -3.15 15.03 0.15
N ILE A 94 -2.24 15.29 1.10
CA ILE A 94 -2.29 16.46 1.96
C ILE A 94 -2.09 17.74 1.12
N GLU A 95 -1.21 17.74 0.14
CA GLU A 95 -1.00 18.88 -0.77
C GLU A 95 -2.13 19.00 -1.79
N ASP A 96 -2.40 17.94 -2.56
CA ASP A 96 -3.44 17.90 -3.58
C ASP A 96 -4.31 16.64 -3.48
N GLY A 97 -5.41 16.73 -2.74
CA GLY A 97 -6.36 15.63 -2.54
C GLY A 97 -7.06 15.12 -3.80
N ARG A 98 -6.84 15.72 -4.99
CA ARG A 98 -7.48 15.28 -6.25
C ARG A 98 -6.90 13.97 -6.79
N SER A 99 -5.69 13.58 -6.41
CA SER A 99 -5.04 12.34 -6.86
C SER A 99 -5.21 12.02 -8.36
N GLN A 100 -4.96 13.03 -9.22
CA GLN A 100 -5.25 12.91 -10.65
C GLN A 100 -4.45 11.81 -11.36
N GLY A 101 -3.28 11.47 -10.84
CA GLY A 101 -2.47 10.35 -11.36
C GLY A 101 -3.21 9.03 -11.22
N ASP A 102 -3.76 8.77 -10.06
CA ASP A 102 -4.34 7.48 -9.69
C ASP A 102 -5.77 7.33 -10.18
N ILE A 103 -6.66 8.27 -9.87
CA ILE A 103 -8.08 8.16 -10.27
C ILE A 103 -8.29 8.15 -11.79
N ARG A 104 -7.41 8.79 -12.58
CA ARG A 104 -7.46 8.71 -14.04
C ARG A 104 -7.01 7.38 -14.61
N GLN A 105 -6.34 6.58 -13.81
CA GLN A 105 -5.97 5.19 -14.13
C GLN A 105 -6.97 4.18 -13.55
N GLY A 106 -8.02 4.66 -12.87
CA GLY A 106 -9.06 3.83 -12.29
C GLY A 106 -8.73 3.30 -10.88
N VAL A 107 -7.69 3.83 -10.23
CA VAL A 107 -7.41 3.55 -8.81
C VAL A 107 -8.44 4.28 -7.96
N THR A 108 -9.13 3.55 -7.09
CA THR A 108 -10.20 4.09 -6.23
C THR A 108 -9.92 3.89 -4.75
N LEU A 109 -8.90 3.09 -4.41
CA LEU A 109 -8.41 2.86 -3.06
C LEU A 109 -6.90 2.85 -3.05
N GLU A 110 -6.31 3.67 -2.19
CA GLU A 110 -4.88 3.69 -1.91
C GLU A 110 -4.62 3.16 -0.51
N VAL A 111 -3.66 2.25 -0.36
CA VAL A 111 -3.32 1.62 0.92
C VAL A 111 -1.93 2.04 1.32
N PHE A 112 -1.82 2.59 2.54
CA PHE A 112 -0.57 3.09 3.13
C PHE A 112 -0.02 2.13 4.19
N GLY A 113 1.18 2.41 4.67
CA GLY A 113 1.74 1.76 5.86
C GLY A 113 2.82 0.72 5.58
N GLU A 114 3.59 0.85 4.49
CA GLU A 114 4.80 0.04 4.27
C GLU A 114 5.88 0.42 5.29
N GLY A 115 5.89 -0.27 6.43
CA GLY A 115 6.84 -0.06 7.52
C GLY A 115 6.55 1.17 8.37
N THR A 116 6.25 2.31 7.77
CA THR A 116 5.86 3.55 8.46
C THR A 116 4.40 3.90 8.18
N SER A 117 3.76 4.59 9.12
CA SER A 117 2.36 5.02 9.01
C SER A 117 2.18 6.44 9.57
N GLY A 118 1.07 7.11 9.23
CA GLY A 118 0.75 8.45 9.69
C GLY A 118 0.55 8.59 11.21
N GLY A 119 0.56 7.50 11.94
CA GLY A 119 0.51 7.39 13.38
C GLY A 119 0.67 5.94 13.84
N PRO A 120 0.91 5.71 15.16
CA PRO A 120 0.98 6.68 16.28
C PRO A 120 2.28 7.50 16.26
N LEU A 121 2.22 8.76 16.68
CA LEU A 121 3.36 9.68 16.68
C LEU A 121 3.61 10.26 18.07
N THR A 122 4.86 10.27 18.54
CA THR A 122 5.30 11.09 19.67
C THR A 122 5.53 12.53 19.22
N ASP A 123 5.64 13.47 20.16
CA ASP A 123 5.98 14.86 19.83
C ASP A 123 7.34 14.98 19.12
N GLN A 124 8.29 14.09 19.47
CA GLN A 124 9.59 14.04 18.79
C GLN A 124 9.43 13.57 17.34
N MET A 125 8.62 12.53 17.07
CA MET A 125 8.35 12.05 15.73
C MET A 125 7.65 13.11 14.87
N LYS A 126 6.66 13.85 15.43
CA LYS A 126 6.01 14.96 14.75
C LYS A 126 7.00 16.06 14.35
N ASN A 127 7.89 16.43 15.28
CA ASN A 127 8.93 17.42 14.99
C ASN A 127 9.89 16.94 13.90
N LEU A 128 10.28 15.66 13.94
CA LEU A 128 11.15 15.08 12.91
C LEU A 128 10.43 15.07 11.55
N GLU A 129 9.16 14.70 11.52
CA GLU A 129 8.34 14.72 10.30
C GLU A 129 8.35 16.12 9.67
N VAL A 130 7.98 17.14 10.43
CA VAL A 130 7.95 18.54 9.94
C VAL A 130 9.32 19.02 9.48
N THR A 131 10.41 18.71 10.21
CA THR A 131 11.76 19.17 9.85
C THR A 131 12.39 18.40 8.70
N SER A 132 11.91 17.19 8.44
CA SER A 132 12.41 16.31 7.38
C SER A 132 11.65 16.44 6.04
N GLN A 133 10.59 17.24 5.97
CA GLN A 133 9.80 17.46 4.76
C GLN A 133 10.66 18.03 3.62
N GLY A 134 10.24 17.72 2.39
CA GLY A 134 10.85 18.23 1.17
C GLY A 134 10.10 19.44 0.59
N ASP A 135 9.64 19.32 -0.65
CA ASP A 135 8.89 20.38 -1.34
C ASP A 135 7.41 20.46 -0.89
N ILE A 136 6.85 19.38 -0.39
CA ILE A 136 5.53 19.34 0.24
C ILE A 136 5.72 19.64 1.72
N MET A 137 5.05 20.68 2.21
CA MET A 137 5.18 21.14 3.59
C MET A 137 3.81 21.28 4.23
N PHE A 138 3.64 20.67 5.41
CA PHE A 138 2.40 20.72 6.20
C PHE A 138 2.70 20.58 7.69
N ASP A 139 1.77 21.03 8.52
CA ASP A 139 1.83 20.82 9.97
C ASP A 139 1.25 19.45 10.33
N VAL A 140 1.88 18.73 11.26
CA VAL A 140 1.41 17.45 11.77
C VAL A 140 0.55 17.69 13.01
N GLU A 141 -0.77 17.79 12.82
CA GLU A 141 -1.72 18.09 13.88
C GLU A 141 -2.28 16.85 14.59
N TRP A 142 -2.16 15.69 13.97
CA TRP A 142 -2.64 14.40 14.48
C TRP A 142 -1.58 13.67 15.31
N THR A 143 -2.01 12.69 16.10
CA THR A 143 -1.17 11.82 16.94
C THR A 143 -1.39 10.36 16.63
N THR A 144 -2.65 9.95 16.47
CA THR A 144 -2.98 8.55 16.21
C THR A 144 -3.16 8.28 14.71
N LEU A 145 -3.21 7.00 14.34
CA LEU A 145 -3.49 6.63 12.95
C LEU A 145 -4.90 7.04 12.54
N GLY A 146 -5.88 6.89 13.44
CA GLY A 146 -7.26 7.30 13.18
C GLY A 146 -7.37 8.81 12.95
N GLU A 147 -6.70 9.63 13.77
CA GLU A 147 -6.66 11.08 13.58
C GLU A 147 -6.04 11.47 12.23
N TYR A 148 -5.00 10.76 11.76
CA TYR A 148 -4.43 10.96 10.43
C TYR A 148 -5.44 10.67 9.31
N LEU A 149 -6.14 9.54 9.40
CA LEU A 149 -7.16 9.17 8.42
C LEU A 149 -8.33 10.17 8.42
N GLU A 150 -8.78 10.61 9.61
CA GLU A 150 -9.79 11.66 9.75
C GLU A 150 -9.34 13.01 9.18
N HIS A 151 -8.05 13.35 9.31
CA HIS A 151 -7.47 14.54 8.69
C HIS A 151 -7.61 14.49 7.16
N LEU A 152 -7.28 13.37 6.52
CA LEU A 152 -7.44 13.19 5.07
C LEU A 152 -8.91 13.24 4.63
N GLU A 153 -9.81 12.62 5.39
CA GLU A 153 -11.26 12.65 5.13
C GLU A 153 -11.78 14.08 5.23
N THR A 154 -11.43 14.81 6.29
CA THR A 154 -11.87 16.20 6.50
C THR A 154 -11.33 17.15 5.44
N LYS A 155 -10.10 16.96 5.00
CA LYS A 155 -9.52 17.71 3.88
C LYS A 155 -10.30 17.46 2.57
N GLY A 156 -10.83 16.28 2.39
CA GLY A 156 -11.52 15.84 1.17
C GLY A 156 -10.55 15.42 0.08
N ILE A 157 -10.40 14.12 -0.04
CA ILE A 157 -9.55 13.46 -1.04
C ILE A 157 -10.42 12.68 -2.04
N SER A 158 -9.93 12.51 -3.27
CA SER A 158 -10.70 11.83 -4.33
C SER A 158 -10.70 10.30 -4.21
N PRO A 159 -9.57 9.62 -3.93
CA PRO A 159 -9.58 8.18 -3.68
C PRO A 159 -10.08 7.87 -2.27
N ASN A 160 -10.52 6.64 -2.05
CA ASN A 160 -10.58 6.11 -0.70
C ASN A 160 -9.15 5.79 -0.22
N VAL A 161 -8.96 5.78 1.10
CA VAL A 161 -7.68 5.40 1.71
C VAL A 161 -7.89 4.37 2.80
N ALA A 162 -6.91 3.51 2.98
CA ALA A 162 -6.76 2.62 4.11
C ALA A 162 -5.29 2.61 4.54
N SER A 163 -4.99 2.23 5.78
CA SER A 163 -3.61 2.15 6.23
C SER A 163 -3.37 0.93 7.11
N PHE A 164 -2.21 0.33 6.94
CA PHE A 164 -1.61 -0.50 7.99
C PHE A 164 -1.02 0.40 9.07
N VAL A 165 -0.93 -0.08 10.30
CA VAL A 165 -0.01 0.51 11.28
C VAL A 165 1.40 0.02 10.98
N GLY A 166 2.34 0.94 10.87
CA GLY A 166 3.72 0.62 10.51
C GLY A 166 4.51 0.01 11.67
N ALA A 167 5.11 -1.17 11.48
CA ALA A 167 5.97 -1.79 12.49
C ALA A 167 7.17 -0.91 12.85
N THR A 168 7.74 -0.19 11.86
CA THR A 168 8.79 0.81 12.08
C THR A 168 8.27 1.97 12.94
N THR A 169 7.06 2.46 12.67
CA THR A 169 6.45 3.54 13.45
C THR A 169 6.29 3.13 14.91
N LEU A 170 5.80 1.91 15.18
CA LEU A 170 5.66 1.38 16.54
C LEU A 170 7.02 1.27 17.25
N ARG A 171 8.03 0.79 16.51
CA ARG A 171 9.39 0.63 17.02
C ARG A 171 10.02 1.98 17.35
N VAL A 172 9.95 2.95 16.45
CA VAL A 172 10.48 4.31 16.68
C VAL A 172 9.76 4.99 17.84
N HIS A 173 8.44 4.76 17.98
CA HIS A 173 7.65 5.33 19.08
C HIS A 173 8.15 4.89 20.45
N GLU A 174 8.54 3.61 20.62
CA GLU A 174 8.89 3.02 21.91
C GLU A 174 10.40 2.86 22.16
N ILE A 175 11.17 2.60 21.11
CA ILE A 175 12.60 2.24 21.20
C ILE A 175 13.47 3.30 20.54
N GLY A 176 12.93 4.05 19.56
CA GLY A 176 13.74 4.93 18.71
C GLY A 176 14.49 4.14 17.63
N TYR A 177 15.69 4.59 17.33
CA TYR A 177 16.53 4.03 16.25
C TYR A 177 17.62 3.09 16.76
N GLU A 178 17.49 2.56 17.98
CA GLU A 178 18.50 1.70 18.60
C GLU A 178 18.48 0.28 18.00
N ASP A 179 19.66 -0.30 17.79
CA ASP A 179 19.85 -1.72 17.39
C ASP A 179 19.79 -2.64 18.61
N ARG A 180 18.59 -2.84 19.13
CA ARG A 180 18.30 -3.78 20.23
C ARG A 180 16.87 -4.31 20.17
N PRO A 181 16.58 -5.45 20.79
CA PRO A 181 15.20 -5.87 20.98
C PRO A 181 14.46 -4.94 21.96
N PRO A 182 13.11 -4.89 21.91
CA PRO A 182 12.30 -4.25 22.94
C PRO A 182 12.49 -4.97 24.30
N THR A 183 12.37 -4.21 25.39
CA THR A 183 12.09 -4.79 26.70
C THR A 183 10.66 -5.29 26.76
N ASP A 184 10.33 -6.15 27.75
CA ASP A 184 8.95 -6.64 27.92
C ASP A 184 7.93 -5.50 28.06
N ASP A 185 8.28 -4.43 28.82
CA ASP A 185 7.42 -3.27 29.02
C ASP A 185 7.24 -2.46 27.70
N GLU A 186 8.30 -2.32 26.88
CA GLU A 186 8.21 -1.66 25.57
C GLU A 186 7.36 -2.48 24.60
N LEU A 187 7.55 -3.79 24.57
CA LEU A 187 6.76 -4.68 23.71
C LEU A 187 5.27 -4.66 24.11
N ASP A 188 4.96 -4.59 25.41
CA ASP A 188 3.58 -4.47 25.89
C ASP A 188 2.95 -3.13 25.46
N ARG A 189 3.71 -2.02 25.48
CA ARG A 189 3.24 -0.75 24.95
C ARG A 189 3.06 -0.78 23.43
N MET A 190 3.99 -1.41 22.69
CA MET A 190 3.84 -1.60 21.24
C MET A 190 2.57 -2.40 20.91
N ARG A 191 2.27 -3.48 21.65
CA ARG A 191 1.02 -4.24 21.52
C ARG A 191 -0.21 -3.38 21.78
N ALA A 192 -0.15 -2.48 22.78
CA ALA A 192 -1.25 -1.56 23.07
C ALA A 192 -1.48 -0.56 21.94
N LEU A 193 -0.41 -0.04 21.32
CA LEU A 193 -0.49 0.83 20.14
C LEU A 193 -1.07 0.11 18.91
N VAL A 194 -0.70 -1.16 18.68
CA VAL A 194 -1.33 -1.98 17.63
C VAL A 194 -2.83 -2.10 17.89
N ARG A 195 -3.24 -2.43 19.12
CA ARG A 195 -4.66 -2.55 19.47
C ARG A 195 -5.42 -1.27 19.21
N GLN A 196 -4.87 -0.14 19.64
CA GLN A 196 -5.46 1.17 19.38
C GLN A 196 -5.61 1.44 17.88
N ALA A 197 -4.56 1.23 17.09
CA ALA A 197 -4.60 1.44 15.65
C ALA A 197 -5.66 0.55 14.97
N MET A 198 -5.78 -0.71 15.37
CA MET A 198 -6.81 -1.62 14.86
C MET A 198 -8.23 -1.16 15.22
N GLU A 199 -8.45 -0.67 16.45
CA GLU A 199 -9.72 -0.09 16.89
C GLU A 199 -10.06 1.21 16.13
N GLU A 200 -9.07 1.93 15.67
CA GLU A 200 -9.19 3.15 14.85
C GLU A 200 -9.33 2.87 13.36
N GLY A 201 -9.28 1.61 12.91
CA GLY A 201 -9.54 1.19 11.54
C GLY A 201 -8.31 0.82 10.72
N ALA A 202 -7.15 0.59 11.34
CA ALA A 202 -6.03 -0.02 10.64
C ALA A 202 -6.42 -1.38 10.05
N VAL A 203 -5.88 -1.70 8.85
CA VAL A 203 -6.16 -2.98 8.19
C VAL A 203 -5.21 -4.10 8.61
N GLY A 204 -4.24 -3.79 9.45
CA GLY A 204 -3.25 -4.73 9.95
C GLY A 204 -1.91 -4.07 10.23
N ILE A 205 -0.82 -4.82 10.10
CA ILE A 205 0.56 -4.37 10.34
C ILE A 205 1.36 -4.44 9.04
N GLY A 206 2.01 -3.32 8.67
CA GLY A 206 2.96 -3.26 7.57
C GLY A 206 4.40 -3.18 8.06
N SER A 207 5.30 -3.91 7.44
CA SER A 207 6.73 -3.87 7.77
C SER A 207 7.60 -3.68 6.53
N SER A 208 8.83 -3.19 6.74
CA SER A 208 9.80 -2.89 5.68
C SER A 208 11.20 -3.20 6.20
N LEU A 209 11.57 -4.50 6.17
CA LEU A 209 12.61 -5.09 7.01
C LEU A 209 14.05 -4.92 6.49
N ILE A 210 14.26 -4.33 5.32
CA ILE A 210 15.61 -4.00 4.84
C ILE A 210 16.11 -2.66 5.37
N TYR A 211 15.22 -1.78 5.87
CA TYR A 211 15.56 -0.43 6.30
C TYR A 211 15.73 -0.34 7.81
N ALA A 212 16.76 0.37 8.28
CA ALA A 212 16.88 0.71 9.70
C ALA A 212 15.81 1.76 10.10
N PRO A 213 15.19 1.65 11.30
CA PRO A 213 15.45 0.68 12.36
C PRO A 213 14.63 -0.62 12.27
N ALA A 214 13.75 -0.79 11.27
CA ALA A 214 12.97 -2.03 11.09
C ALA A 214 13.86 -3.27 10.90
N PHE A 215 15.05 -3.10 10.29
CA PHE A 215 16.03 -4.16 10.13
C PHE A 215 16.43 -4.81 11.48
N TYR A 216 16.41 -4.05 12.56
CA TYR A 216 16.77 -4.53 13.90
C TYR A 216 15.66 -5.34 14.58
N ALA A 217 14.42 -5.25 14.10
CA ALA A 217 13.30 -6.04 14.60
C ALA A 217 13.55 -7.54 14.37
N GLN A 218 13.42 -8.34 15.42
CA GLN A 218 13.50 -9.77 15.31
C GLN A 218 12.15 -10.38 14.94
N THR A 219 12.14 -11.58 14.40
CA THR A 219 10.92 -12.29 14.00
C THR A 219 9.91 -12.41 15.15
N ASP A 220 10.39 -12.67 16.38
CA ASP A 220 9.56 -12.78 17.58
C ASP A 220 8.81 -11.48 17.90
N GLU A 221 9.44 -10.30 17.72
CA GLU A 221 8.80 -9.01 17.88
C GLU A 221 7.60 -8.87 16.91
N LEU A 222 7.83 -9.21 15.63
CA LEU A 222 6.80 -9.15 14.59
C LEU A 222 5.66 -10.16 14.85
N ILE A 223 5.96 -11.35 15.34
CA ILE A 223 4.96 -12.35 15.73
C ILE A 223 4.07 -11.79 16.84
N GLU A 224 4.66 -11.22 17.89
CA GLU A 224 3.93 -10.71 19.04
C GLU A 224 3.01 -9.53 18.68
N LEU A 225 3.45 -8.65 17.80
CA LEU A 225 2.60 -7.56 17.28
C LEU A 225 1.49 -8.12 16.37
N SER A 226 1.82 -9.07 15.52
CA SER A 226 0.88 -9.71 14.60
C SER A 226 -0.22 -10.51 15.31
N LYS A 227 0.07 -11.11 16.48
CA LYS A 227 -0.96 -11.75 17.32
C LYS A 227 -2.07 -10.79 17.71
N VAL A 228 -1.71 -9.53 18.03
CA VAL A 228 -2.70 -8.50 18.39
C VAL A 228 -3.55 -8.12 17.17
N ALA A 229 -2.93 -7.89 16.01
CA ALA A 229 -3.68 -7.57 14.79
C ALA A 229 -4.59 -8.73 14.34
N ALA A 230 -4.18 -9.99 14.59
CA ALA A 230 -4.99 -11.17 14.29
C ALA A 230 -6.29 -11.23 15.11
N GLU A 231 -6.33 -10.67 16.34
CA GLU A 231 -7.55 -10.57 17.14
C GLU A 231 -8.66 -9.75 16.44
N TYR A 232 -8.28 -8.88 15.48
CA TYR A 232 -9.15 -7.99 14.71
C TYR A 232 -9.33 -8.45 13.25
N ASP A 233 -8.98 -9.67 12.91
CA ASP A 233 -8.96 -10.20 11.52
C ASP A 233 -8.06 -9.36 10.59
N GLY A 234 -6.95 -8.84 11.13
CA GLY A 234 -5.99 -8.02 10.40
C GLY A 234 -5.15 -8.81 9.40
N LEU A 235 -4.30 -8.10 8.67
CA LEU A 235 -3.33 -8.62 7.70
C LEU A 235 -1.92 -8.20 8.12
N TYR A 236 -0.93 -9.10 8.04
CA TYR A 236 0.48 -8.75 8.07
C TYR A 236 0.99 -8.62 6.66
N ILE A 237 1.60 -7.48 6.30
CA ILE A 237 2.18 -7.27 4.96
C ILE A 237 3.63 -6.79 5.10
N SER A 238 4.51 -7.28 4.23
CA SER A 238 5.94 -7.03 4.42
C SER A 238 6.69 -6.78 3.12
N HIS A 239 7.42 -5.65 3.08
CA HIS A 239 8.68 -5.60 2.35
C HIS A 239 9.65 -6.49 3.13
N MET A 240 9.90 -7.66 2.62
CA MET A 240 10.63 -8.71 3.34
C MET A 240 12.07 -8.30 3.67
N ARG A 241 12.69 -9.01 4.59
CA ARG A 241 14.07 -8.74 5.06
C ARG A 241 15.13 -8.85 3.98
N SER A 242 14.87 -9.62 2.93
CA SER A 242 15.64 -9.64 1.69
C SER A 242 14.75 -10.08 0.53
N GLU A 243 14.87 -9.37 -0.57
CA GLU A 243 14.30 -9.75 -1.87
C GLU A 243 15.39 -10.30 -2.81
N GLY A 244 16.63 -10.35 -2.34
CA GLY A 244 17.82 -10.75 -3.07
C GLY A 244 18.44 -12.07 -2.57
N ASN A 245 19.63 -11.94 -2.00
CA ASN A 245 20.44 -13.11 -1.65
C ASN A 245 19.80 -14.05 -0.61
N ALA A 246 19.06 -13.49 0.36
CA ALA A 246 18.33 -14.23 1.40
C ALA A 246 16.81 -14.24 1.16
N LEU A 247 16.35 -14.18 -0.10
CA LEU A 247 14.91 -14.14 -0.46
C LEU A 247 14.14 -15.34 0.11
N LEU A 248 14.69 -16.54 0.03
CA LEU A 248 13.98 -17.73 0.47
C LEU A 248 13.81 -17.77 2.00
N GLU A 249 14.85 -17.36 2.72
CA GLU A 249 14.83 -17.21 4.17
C GLU A 249 13.83 -16.16 4.63
N SER A 250 13.71 -15.06 3.87
CA SER A 250 12.75 -13.97 4.14
C SER A 250 11.30 -14.40 3.89
N VAL A 251 11.07 -15.22 2.87
CA VAL A 251 9.75 -15.86 2.67
C VAL A 251 9.44 -16.78 3.85
N ASP A 252 10.40 -17.62 4.29
CA ASP A 252 10.22 -18.52 5.43
C ASP A 252 9.96 -17.72 6.74
N GLU A 253 10.56 -16.53 6.92
CA GLU A 253 10.25 -15.61 8.03
C GLU A 253 8.80 -15.13 8.00
N LEU A 254 8.30 -14.64 6.86
CA LEU A 254 6.92 -14.20 6.69
C LEU A 254 5.93 -15.34 6.94
N LEU A 255 6.20 -16.53 6.42
CA LEU A 255 5.38 -17.72 6.65
C LEU A 255 5.37 -18.13 8.13
N THR A 256 6.50 -17.97 8.84
CA THR A 256 6.62 -18.23 10.27
C THR A 256 5.77 -17.22 11.07
N ILE A 257 5.84 -15.92 10.73
CA ILE A 257 5.01 -14.89 11.36
C ILE A 257 3.53 -15.23 11.19
N SER A 258 3.11 -15.56 9.98
CA SER A 258 1.71 -15.95 9.72
C SER A 258 1.29 -17.18 10.50
N ARG A 259 2.13 -18.21 10.54
CA ARG A 259 1.81 -19.48 11.21
C ARG A 259 1.71 -19.35 12.73
N GLU A 260 2.64 -18.61 13.35
CA GLU A 260 2.72 -18.50 14.81
C GLU A 260 1.78 -17.46 15.40
N SER A 261 1.41 -16.44 14.62
CA SER A 261 0.42 -15.44 15.03
C SER A 261 -1.01 -15.77 14.62
N GLY A 262 -1.20 -16.65 13.63
CA GLY A 262 -2.50 -16.96 13.05
C GLY A 262 -3.03 -15.88 12.10
N ILE A 263 -2.22 -14.85 11.76
CA ILE A 263 -2.60 -13.75 10.91
C ILE A 263 -2.51 -14.15 9.43
N ARG A 264 -3.37 -13.57 8.60
CA ARG A 264 -3.19 -13.59 7.13
C ARG A 264 -1.94 -12.81 6.78
N ALA A 265 -1.19 -13.22 5.76
CA ALA A 265 -0.01 -12.47 5.35
C ALA A 265 0.06 -12.21 3.86
N GLU A 266 0.71 -11.11 3.50
CA GLU A 266 0.94 -10.70 2.12
C GLU A 266 2.39 -10.28 1.90
N ILE A 267 2.94 -10.66 0.76
CA ILE A 267 4.26 -10.22 0.33
C ILE A 267 4.08 -8.94 -0.49
N TYR A 268 4.66 -7.81 -0.04
CA TYR A 268 4.73 -6.60 -0.86
C TYR A 268 5.56 -6.86 -2.11
N HIS A 269 5.11 -6.31 -3.25
CA HIS A 269 5.86 -6.16 -4.49
C HIS A 269 6.81 -7.33 -4.79
N LEU A 270 6.29 -8.56 -4.70
CA LEU A 270 7.07 -9.79 -4.87
C LEU A 270 8.00 -9.73 -6.08
N LYS A 271 9.27 -9.87 -5.83
CA LYS A 271 10.32 -9.95 -6.84
C LYS A 271 11.51 -10.75 -6.36
N ALA A 272 12.31 -11.26 -7.28
CA ALA A 272 13.65 -11.76 -7.03
C ALA A 272 14.65 -10.68 -7.46
N GLY A 273 15.12 -9.90 -6.48
CA GLY A 273 16.00 -8.76 -6.68
C GLY A 273 17.42 -9.17 -7.10
N GLY A 274 17.95 -8.53 -8.15
CA GLY A 274 19.24 -8.85 -8.72
C GLY A 274 19.24 -10.09 -9.62
N GLN A 275 19.93 -10.01 -10.75
CA GLN A 275 19.93 -11.06 -11.79
C GLN A 275 20.38 -12.44 -11.26
N SER A 276 21.27 -12.47 -10.27
CA SER A 276 21.75 -13.71 -9.64
C SER A 276 20.70 -14.45 -8.82
N ASN A 277 19.54 -13.84 -8.57
CA ASN A 277 18.49 -14.39 -7.75
C ASN A 277 17.22 -14.78 -8.55
N TRP A 278 17.18 -14.53 -9.86
CA TRP A 278 15.97 -14.76 -10.66
C TRP A 278 15.50 -16.21 -10.67
N ASP A 279 16.41 -17.16 -10.55
CA ASP A 279 16.12 -18.59 -10.48
C ASP A 279 15.44 -19.02 -9.16
N LYS A 280 15.40 -18.14 -8.15
CA LYS A 280 14.74 -18.41 -6.86
C LYS A 280 13.21 -18.28 -6.93
N LEU A 281 12.65 -17.60 -7.94
CA LEU A 281 11.23 -17.28 -7.98
C LEU A 281 10.34 -18.54 -7.97
N ASP A 282 10.71 -19.58 -8.69
CA ASP A 282 9.97 -20.85 -8.66
C ASP A 282 9.91 -21.45 -7.25
N ALA A 283 11.04 -21.42 -6.53
CA ALA A 283 11.10 -21.89 -5.15
C ALA A 283 10.29 -21.01 -4.16
N VAL A 284 10.15 -19.71 -4.43
CA VAL A 284 9.24 -18.84 -3.67
C VAL A 284 7.78 -19.25 -3.89
N ILE A 285 7.39 -19.45 -5.15
CA ILE A 285 6.03 -19.88 -5.51
C ILE A 285 5.72 -21.22 -4.84
N GLU A 286 6.64 -22.20 -4.91
CA GLU A 286 6.48 -23.50 -4.26
C GLU A 286 6.26 -23.39 -2.73
N ARG A 287 7.00 -22.50 -2.04
CA ARG A 287 6.83 -22.26 -0.59
C ARG A 287 5.47 -21.66 -0.26
N VAL A 288 5.07 -20.63 -1.01
CA VAL A 288 3.78 -19.97 -0.82
C VAL A 288 2.63 -20.95 -1.08
N GLU A 289 2.68 -21.73 -2.17
CA GLU A 289 1.64 -22.73 -2.48
C GLU A 289 1.60 -23.86 -1.44
N ALA A 290 2.75 -24.31 -0.92
CA ALA A 290 2.80 -25.28 0.16
C ALA A 290 2.15 -24.73 1.46
N ALA A 291 2.46 -23.50 1.83
CA ALA A 291 1.86 -22.84 2.99
C ALA A 291 0.34 -22.67 2.83
N ARG A 292 -0.14 -22.32 1.62
CA ARG A 292 -1.57 -22.26 1.31
C ARG A 292 -2.24 -23.63 1.40
N ALA A 293 -1.56 -24.69 0.98
CA ALA A 293 -2.05 -26.07 1.12
C ALA A 293 -2.12 -26.52 2.57
N GLU A 294 -1.29 -25.97 3.47
CA GLU A 294 -1.38 -26.16 4.93
C GLU A 294 -2.55 -25.38 5.56
N GLY A 295 -3.17 -24.45 4.81
CA GLY A 295 -4.31 -23.64 5.26
C GLY A 295 -3.94 -22.20 5.65
N LEU A 296 -2.69 -21.75 5.46
CA LEU A 296 -2.31 -20.35 5.65
C LEU A 296 -2.90 -19.49 4.52
N GLN A 297 -3.31 -18.29 4.86
CA GLN A 297 -3.81 -17.32 3.89
C GLN A 297 -2.68 -16.38 3.48
N ILE A 298 -1.97 -16.74 2.42
CA ILE A 298 -0.83 -15.99 1.89
C ILE A 298 -1.17 -15.43 0.52
N THR A 299 -0.94 -14.13 0.35
CA THR A 299 -1.08 -13.41 -0.92
C THR A 299 0.22 -12.66 -1.25
N ALA A 300 0.29 -12.11 -2.45
CA ALA A 300 1.37 -11.24 -2.88
C ALA A 300 0.83 -10.22 -3.87
N ASN A 301 1.37 -9.01 -3.84
CA ASN A 301 1.16 -8.03 -4.88
C ASN A 301 2.46 -7.81 -5.68
N MET A 302 2.37 -7.12 -6.79
CA MET A 302 3.52 -6.72 -7.59
C MET A 302 3.20 -5.47 -8.41
N TYR A 303 4.23 -4.82 -8.92
CA TYR A 303 4.12 -3.72 -9.86
C TYR A 303 4.62 -4.13 -11.24
N ASN A 304 4.30 -3.32 -12.26
CA ASN A 304 4.62 -3.58 -13.65
C ASN A 304 5.81 -2.75 -14.18
N TYR A 305 6.57 -2.13 -13.28
CA TYR A 305 7.76 -1.36 -13.64
C TYR A 305 9.00 -2.27 -13.74
N THR A 306 9.96 -1.87 -14.59
CA THR A 306 11.23 -2.58 -14.75
C THR A 306 12.32 -2.08 -13.79
N ALA A 307 11.97 -1.21 -12.86
CA ALA A 307 12.87 -0.62 -11.85
C ALA A 307 12.17 -0.55 -10.50
N GLY A 308 12.92 -0.65 -9.41
CA GLY A 308 12.51 -0.30 -8.06
C GLY A 308 12.98 1.11 -7.72
N SER A 309 12.37 1.76 -6.72
CA SER A 309 12.76 3.09 -6.23
C SER A 309 12.87 3.08 -4.72
N THR A 310 13.96 3.64 -4.20
CA THR A 310 14.22 3.76 -2.76
C THR A 310 15.25 4.85 -2.47
N GLY A 311 15.57 5.08 -1.19
CA GLY A 311 16.65 5.97 -0.77
C GLY A 311 18.04 5.38 -1.03
N LEU A 312 19.04 6.23 -1.22
CA LEU A 312 20.44 5.80 -1.37
C LEU A 312 21.00 5.11 -0.12
N ASP A 313 20.40 5.33 1.04
CA ASP A 313 20.68 4.66 2.31
C ASP A 313 20.48 3.14 2.23
N ALA A 314 19.62 2.64 1.36
CA ALA A 314 19.47 1.20 1.10
C ALA A 314 20.73 0.56 0.46
N GLY A 315 21.69 1.35 0.03
CA GLY A 315 23.01 0.90 -0.40
C GLY A 315 24.06 0.85 0.71
N MET A 316 23.71 1.23 1.95
CA MET A 316 24.63 1.28 3.09
C MET A 316 24.29 0.22 4.15
N PRO A 317 25.30 -0.31 4.85
CA PRO A 317 25.05 -1.32 5.89
C PRO A 317 24.18 -0.74 7.01
N PRO A 318 23.17 -1.50 7.53
CA PRO A 318 22.21 -0.98 8.51
C PRO A 318 22.86 -0.48 9.81
N TRP A 319 23.97 -1.09 10.26
CA TRP A 319 24.62 -0.70 11.52
C TRP A 319 25.09 0.76 11.54
N VAL A 320 25.42 1.36 10.37
CA VAL A 320 25.88 2.75 10.32
C VAL A 320 24.73 3.72 10.57
N GLN A 321 23.49 3.28 10.37
CA GLN A 321 22.26 4.08 10.48
C GLN A 321 21.64 4.06 11.89
N GLU A 322 22.22 3.29 12.84
CA GLU A 322 21.75 3.26 14.23
C GLU A 322 21.75 4.67 14.85
N GLY A 323 20.74 4.99 15.67
CA GLY A 323 20.57 6.28 16.32
C GLY A 323 19.85 7.33 15.46
N GLY A 324 19.62 7.04 14.16
CA GLY A 324 18.95 7.96 13.24
C GLY A 324 19.91 8.82 12.43
N TYR A 325 19.34 9.78 11.68
CA TYR A 325 20.06 10.51 10.62
C TYR A 325 21.27 11.33 11.15
N ASP A 326 21.12 12.04 12.26
CA ASP A 326 22.18 12.91 12.79
C ASP A 326 23.39 12.09 13.24
N ASP A 327 23.15 10.98 13.97
CA ASP A 327 24.21 10.06 14.42
C ASP A 327 24.88 9.36 13.24
N TRP A 328 24.09 9.00 12.24
CA TRP A 328 24.59 8.40 11.01
C TRP A 328 25.48 9.39 10.23
N ALA A 329 25.03 10.63 10.04
CA ALA A 329 25.81 11.67 9.36
C ALA A 329 27.11 11.96 10.12
N GLU A 330 27.09 12.00 11.45
CA GLU A 330 28.30 12.16 12.28
C GLU A 330 29.27 10.99 12.08
N ARG A 331 28.78 9.73 12.09
CA ARG A 331 29.60 8.54 11.85
C ARG A 331 30.27 8.59 10.48
N LEU A 332 29.58 8.99 9.43
CA LEU A 332 30.14 9.12 8.09
C LEU A 332 31.19 10.24 7.98
N GLY A 333 31.29 11.12 8.98
CA GLY A 333 32.39 12.08 9.13
C GLY A 333 33.71 11.43 9.56
N ASP A 334 33.71 10.24 10.18
CA ASP A 334 34.93 9.51 10.58
C ASP A 334 35.50 8.73 9.40
N PRO A 335 36.80 9.02 9.02
CA PRO A 335 37.42 8.33 7.90
C PRO A 335 37.51 6.82 8.06
N ALA A 336 37.71 6.30 9.29
CA ALA A 336 37.83 4.87 9.53
C ALA A 336 36.46 4.17 9.35
N ILE A 337 35.36 4.82 9.78
CA ILE A 337 34.00 4.35 9.55
C ILE A 337 33.68 4.39 8.05
N ARG A 338 33.98 5.48 7.35
CA ARG A 338 33.79 5.58 5.89
C ARG A 338 34.53 4.47 5.14
N ASP A 339 35.78 4.17 5.52
CA ASP A 339 36.56 3.09 4.90
C ASP A 339 35.86 1.73 5.08
N ARG A 340 35.34 1.46 6.28
CA ARG A 340 34.57 0.24 6.56
C ARG A 340 33.27 0.19 5.75
N VAL A 341 32.48 1.25 5.75
CA VAL A 341 31.23 1.35 4.98
C VAL A 341 31.51 1.14 3.49
N ARG A 342 32.54 1.81 2.94
CA ARG A 342 32.95 1.63 1.54
C ARG A 342 33.28 0.18 1.20
N GLN A 343 34.00 -0.51 2.11
CA GLN A 343 34.33 -1.92 1.93
C GLN A 343 33.06 -2.78 1.93
N GLU A 344 32.14 -2.57 2.90
CA GLU A 344 30.91 -3.34 3.02
C GLU A 344 29.95 -3.06 1.85
N MET A 345 29.82 -1.81 1.37
CA MET A 345 29.01 -1.46 0.19
C MET A 345 29.47 -2.15 -1.09
N THR A 346 30.76 -2.52 -1.19
CA THR A 346 31.35 -3.12 -2.39
C THR A 346 31.59 -4.63 -2.26
N THR A 347 31.22 -5.23 -1.12
CA THR A 347 31.45 -6.65 -0.85
C THR A 347 30.12 -7.40 -0.80
N PRO A 348 29.93 -8.46 -1.61
CA PRO A 348 28.73 -9.30 -1.53
C PRO A 348 28.53 -9.89 -0.12
N THR A 349 27.28 -9.86 0.35
CA THR A 349 26.90 -10.39 1.68
C THR A 349 25.47 -10.94 1.64
N ASN A 350 25.14 -11.81 2.61
CA ASN A 350 23.78 -12.20 2.91
C ASN A 350 23.30 -11.61 4.26
N ALA A 351 24.15 -10.81 4.92
CA ALA A 351 23.81 -10.25 6.23
C ALA A 351 22.81 -9.07 6.13
N TRP A 352 22.77 -8.41 5.00
CA TRP A 352 21.83 -7.33 4.67
C TRP A 352 21.69 -7.21 3.16
N GLU A 353 20.62 -6.56 2.70
CA GLU A 353 20.37 -6.38 1.28
C GLU A 353 21.02 -5.11 0.74
N ASN A 354 22.05 -5.29 -0.08
CA ASN A 354 22.78 -4.20 -0.70
C ASN A 354 22.21 -3.88 -2.09
N LEU A 355 21.25 -2.97 -2.14
CA LEU A 355 20.57 -2.59 -3.38
C LEU A 355 21.51 -1.88 -4.36
N LEU A 356 22.48 -1.10 -3.86
CA LEU A 356 23.46 -0.45 -4.71
C LEU A 356 24.36 -1.46 -5.42
N LEU A 357 24.80 -2.49 -4.70
CA LEU A 357 25.62 -3.56 -5.30
C LEU A 357 24.81 -4.39 -6.31
N ALA A 358 23.54 -4.61 -6.03
CA ALA A 358 22.64 -5.36 -6.91
C ALA A 358 22.31 -4.61 -8.20
N ALA A 359 22.05 -3.31 -8.12
CA ALA A 359 21.77 -2.46 -9.29
C ALA A 359 23.02 -2.04 -10.07
N GLY A 360 24.14 -1.87 -9.35
CA GLY A 360 25.34 -1.24 -9.87
C GLY A 360 25.20 0.27 -10.04
N ALA A 361 26.32 0.97 -10.11
CA ALA A 361 26.32 2.43 -10.20
C ALA A 361 25.69 2.97 -11.50
N GLU A 362 25.84 2.24 -12.60
CA GLU A 362 25.22 2.58 -13.90
C GLU A 362 23.72 2.30 -13.91
N GLY A 363 23.24 1.33 -13.10
CA GLY A 363 21.83 1.02 -12.91
C GLY A 363 21.11 1.88 -11.86
N THR A 364 21.85 2.71 -11.11
CA THR A 364 21.31 3.58 -10.06
C THR A 364 21.07 4.98 -10.61
N LEU A 365 19.80 5.28 -10.97
CA LEU A 365 19.39 6.59 -11.47
C LEU A 365 18.97 7.50 -10.30
N LEU A 366 19.53 8.71 -10.24
CA LEU A 366 19.19 9.70 -9.22
C LEU A 366 17.93 10.46 -9.65
N VAL A 367 16.86 10.35 -8.89
CA VAL A 367 15.51 10.85 -9.27
C VAL A 367 15.03 12.02 -8.41
N GLY A 368 15.69 12.30 -7.27
CA GLY A 368 15.28 13.40 -6.40
C GLY A 368 16.30 13.71 -5.31
N PHE A 369 16.31 14.95 -4.85
CA PHE A 369 17.10 15.42 -3.72
C PHE A 369 16.32 16.46 -2.91
N LYS A 370 16.30 16.30 -1.59
CA LYS A 370 15.81 17.36 -0.68
C LYS A 370 16.68 18.61 -0.78
N ASN A 371 18.01 18.45 -0.80
CA ASN A 371 18.95 19.56 -0.92
C ASN A 371 18.92 20.15 -2.33
N PRO A 372 18.49 21.42 -2.50
CA PRO A 372 18.40 22.06 -3.82
C PRO A 372 19.76 22.13 -4.57
N ALA A 373 20.88 22.16 -3.84
CA ALA A 373 22.22 22.22 -4.44
C ALA A 373 22.58 20.93 -5.20
N LEU A 374 21.95 19.80 -4.86
CA LEU A 374 22.18 18.50 -5.50
C LEU A 374 21.20 18.21 -6.65
N ARG A 375 20.15 19.00 -6.82
CA ARG A 375 19.12 18.78 -7.85
C ARG A 375 19.65 18.80 -9.29
N GLY A 376 20.82 19.39 -9.51
CA GLY A 376 21.50 19.33 -10.81
C GLY A 376 21.95 17.92 -11.23
N TYR A 377 21.94 16.96 -10.32
CA TYR A 377 22.25 15.55 -10.60
C TYR A 377 21.02 14.70 -10.95
N ILE A 378 19.81 15.24 -10.84
CA ILE A 378 18.59 14.50 -11.20
C ILE A 378 18.63 14.12 -12.68
N GLY A 379 18.33 12.84 -12.95
CA GLY A 379 18.39 12.26 -14.29
C GLY A 379 19.76 11.71 -14.69
N GLN A 380 20.77 11.81 -13.83
CA GLN A 380 22.09 11.20 -14.01
C GLN A 380 22.19 9.89 -13.21
N THR A 381 23.04 8.98 -13.66
CA THR A 381 23.37 7.77 -12.90
C THR A 381 24.38 8.11 -11.79
N LEU A 382 24.41 7.28 -10.75
CA LEU A 382 25.42 7.43 -9.69
C LEU A 382 26.86 7.31 -10.24
N ALA A 383 27.05 6.51 -11.30
CA ALA A 383 28.35 6.39 -11.99
C ALA A 383 28.78 7.72 -12.64
N GLU A 384 27.87 8.38 -13.38
CA GLU A 384 28.16 9.68 -14.02
C GLU A 384 28.48 10.77 -12.99
N VAL A 385 27.75 10.79 -11.86
CA VAL A 385 28.00 11.76 -10.79
C VAL A 385 29.35 11.48 -10.09
N ALA A 386 29.66 10.22 -9.82
CA ALA A 386 30.96 9.84 -9.23
C ALA A 386 32.14 10.23 -10.12
N GLU A 387 32.05 10.01 -11.45
CA GLU A 387 33.04 10.45 -12.43
C GLU A 387 33.17 11.96 -12.44
N ALA A 388 32.07 12.70 -12.50
CA ALA A 388 32.09 14.17 -12.53
C ALA A 388 32.68 14.77 -11.25
N ARG A 389 32.48 14.13 -10.09
CA ARG A 389 33.02 14.55 -8.80
C ARG A 389 34.49 14.09 -8.60
N GLY A 390 34.96 13.10 -9.36
CA GLY A 390 36.28 12.48 -9.18
C GLY A 390 36.38 11.69 -7.87
N THR A 391 35.25 11.11 -7.40
CA THR A 391 35.13 10.33 -6.17
C THR A 391 34.76 8.88 -6.48
N SER A 392 34.93 7.97 -5.51
CA SER A 392 34.39 6.60 -5.67
C SER A 392 32.88 6.62 -5.66
N VAL A 393 32.24 5.58 -6.24
CA VAL A 393 30.78 5.41 -6.21
C VAL A 393 30.26 5.38 -4.75
N ALA A 394 30.95 4.64 -3.88
CA ALA A 394 30.57 4.55 -2.47
C ALA A 394 30.71 5.89 -1.74
N ASP A 395 31.78 6.65 -1.99
CA ASP A 395 31.91 7.99 -1.41
C ASP A 395 30.87 8.95 -1.94
N THR A 396 30.57 8.88 -3.23
CA THR A 396 29.52 9.71 -3.84
C THR A 396 28.14 9.43 -3.22
N ALA A 397 27.85 8.16 -2.92
CA ALA A 397 26.60 7.78 -2.28
C ALA A 397 26.54 8.20 -0.80
N MET A 398 27.68 8.16 -0.09
CA MET A 398 27.78 8.61 1.31
C MET A 398 27.72 10.14 1.46
N ASP A 399 28.19 10.92 0.48
CA ASP A 399 28.16 12.39 0.48
C ASP A 399 26.77 12.95 0.13
#